data_734de5ace85295d743e06499ca00007a
#
_entry.id   734de5ace85295d743e06499ca00007a
#
_cell.length_a   1.000
_cell.length_b   1.000
_cell.length_c   1.000
_cell.angle_alpha   90.00
_cell.angle_beta   90.00
_cell.angle_gamma   90.00
#
_symmetry.space_group_name_H-M   'P 1'
#
loop_
_entity.id
_entity.type
_entity.pdbx_description
1 polymer ?
#
loop_
_entity_poly.entity_id
_entity_poly.type
_entity_poly.pdbx_seq_one_letter_code
_entity_poly.pdbx_strand_id
1 'polypeptide(L)'
;MLYNDILMRISLYLARVLNAYTILIWVRIIFSWFVRYPQRTNFVYWMGRLVDPYLSLFKRKGSTIGRLDFSPLAAVGVLYIFEGVFEIYGTYGTLTLSSVLYLFIVALWNYGLSIFFWILFFALVFRLIASYSRDPARRAAYWQIGSSADSVVNFVQSFARRRPLSEKAACWISLALVVVFYFMTQYLLGALLGVVTRIPF
;
A
#
# COMPACT_ATOMS: atom_id res chain seq x y z
N MET A 1 -34.38 -11.48 -18.60
CA MET A 1 -34.35 -11.28 -17.15
C MET A 1 -33.56 -12.38 -16.44
N LEU A 2 -33.96 -13.64 -16.49
CA LEU A 2 -33.27 -14.76 -15.81
C LEU A 2 -31.77 -14.91 -16.10
N TYR A 3 -31.31 -14.67 -17.34
CA TYR A 3 -29.90 -14.79 -17.72
C TYR A 3 -29.02 -13.72 -17.02
N ASN A 4 -29.50 -12.49 -16.97
CA ASN A 4 -28.75 -11.40 -16.29
C ASN A 4 -28.68 -11.65 -14.77
N ASP A 5 -29.74 -12.16 -14.15
CA ASP A 5 -29.75 -12.47 -12.71
C ASP A 5 -28.77 -13.59 -12.38
N ILE A 6 -28.60 -14.57 -13.26
CA ILE A 6 -27.62 -15.65 -13.09
C ILE A 6 -26.20 -15.08 -13.21
N LEU A 7 -25.91 -14.25 -14.20
CA LEU A 7 -24.59 -13.62 -14.38
C LEU A 7 -24.23 -12.72 -13.19
N MET A 8 -25.18 -11.92 -12.70
CA MET A 8 -24.99 -11.08 -11.52
C MET A 8 -24.63 -11.92 -10.29
N ARG A 9 -25.36 -13.02 -10.04
CA ARG A 9 -25.04 -13.93 -8.93
C ARG A 9 -23.67 -14.58 -9.06
N ILE A 10 -23.31 -15.06 -10.25
CA ILE A 10 -21.98 -15.64 -10.52
C ILE A 10 -20.90 -14.58 -10.24
N SER A 11 -21.09 -13.36 -10.69
CA SER A 11 -20.13 -12.26 -10.44
C SER A 11 -19.96 -12.00 -8.95
N LEU A 12 -21.02 -11.97 -8.15
CA LEU A 12 -20.92 -11.82 -6.69
C LEU A 12 -20.17 -12.98 -6.04
N TYR A 13 -20.39 -14.23 -6.50
CA TYR A 13 -19.61 -15.36 -6.00
C TYR A 13 -18.13 -15.24 -6.35
N LEU A 14 -17.81 -14.82 -7.58
CA LEU A 14 -16.43 -14.58 -8.01
C LEU A 14 -15.77 -13.49 -7.17
N ALA A 15 -16.46 -12.36 -6.92
CA ALA A 15 -15.96 -11.31 -6.04
C ALA A 15 -15.62 -11.85 -4.64
N ARG A 16 -16.49 -12.66 -4.03
CA ARG A 16 -16.23 -13.28 -2.72
C ARG A 16 -15.03 -14.23 -2.73
N VAL A 17 -14.86 -15.01 -3.81
CA VAL A 17 -13.71 -15.91 -3.97
C VAL A 17 -12.42 -15.11 -4.09
N LEU A 18 -12.41 -14.02 -4.86
CA LEU A 18 -11.26 -13.13 -4.99
C LEU A 18 -10.93 -12.46 -3.66
N ASN A 19 -11.94 -12.00 -2.91
CA ASN A 19 -11.74 -11.43 -1.57
C ASN A 19 -11.09 -12.45 -0.62
N ALA A 20 -11.60 -13.67 -0.56
CA ALA A 20 -11.01 -14.74 0.24
C ALA A 20 -9.55 -15.03 -0.17
N TYR A 21 -9.27 -15.00 -1.47
CA TYR A 21 -7.91 -15.19 -1.98
C TYR A 21 -6.99 -14.01 -1.61
N THR A 22 -7.50 -12.78 -1.64
CA THR A 22 -6.77 -11.58 -1.17
C THR A 22 -6.41 -11.71 0.31
N ILE A 23 -7.32 -12.24 1.14
CA ILE A 23 -7.02 -12.51 2.56
C ILE A 23 -5.90 -13.55 2.69
N LEU A 24 -5.91 -14.62 1.90
CA LEU A 24 -4.84 -15.62 1.90
C LEU A 24 -3.48 -15.01 1.52
N ILE A 25 -3.44 -14.08 0.57
CA ILE A 25 -2.22 -13.35 0.21
C ILE A 25 -1.71 -12.53 1.39
N TRP A 26 -2.56 -11.78 2.09
CA TRP A 26 -2.17 -11.03 3.27
C TRP A 26 -1.61 -11.92 4.37
N VAL A 27 -2.29 -13.02 4.66
CA VAL A 27 -1.81 -14.02 5.62
C VAL A 27 -0.45 -14.57 5.19
N ARG A 28 -0.25 -14.87 3.91
CA ARG A 28 1.04 -15.36 3.36
C ARG A 28 2.16 -14.32 3.52
N ILE A 29 1.88 -13.03 3.27
CA ILE A 29 2.83 -11.94 3.44
C ILE A 29 3.27 -11.86 4.91
N ILE A 30 2.31 -11.87 5.84
CA ILE A 30 2.58 -11.83 7.29
C ILE A 30 3.43 -13.02 7.71
N PHE A 31 3.06 -14.25 7.32
CA PHE A 31 3.84 -15.43 7.66
C PHE A 31 5.24 -15.44 7.04
N SER A 32 5.47 -14.78 5.91
CA SER A 32 6.79 -14.68 5.31
C SER A 32 7.81 -13.94 6.19
N TRP A 33 7.33 -13.12 7.13
CA TRP A 33 8.20 -12.41 8.08
C TRP A 33 8.64 -13.30 9.24
N PHE A 34 7.82 -14.30 9.62
CA PHE A 34 8.09 -15.18 10.75
C PHE A 34 8.70 -16.51 10.36
N VAL A 35 8.36 -17.04 9.18
CA VAL A 35 8.77 -18.38 8.74
C VAL A 35 9.65 -18.26 7.51
N ARG A 36 10.98 -18.35 7.73
CA ARG A 36 11.96 -18.21 6.65
C ARG A 36 12.06 -19.44 5.74
N TYR A 37 11.85 -20.64 6.31
CA TYR A 37 11.91 -21.93 5.60
C TYR A 37 10.72 -22.81 5.99
N PRO A 38 9.58 -22.73 5.29
CA PRO A 38 8.42 -23.55 5.60
C PRO A 38 8.70 -25.02 5.24
N GLN A 39 8.51 -25.92 6.21
CA GLN A 39 8.58 -27.36 5.99
C GLN A 39 7.32 -27.84 5.23
N ARG A 40 7.45 -28.92 4.45
CA ARG A 40 6.35 -29.48 3.64
C ARG A 40 5.09 -29.87 4.43
N THR A 41 5.22 -30.09 5.72
CA THR A 41 4.14 -30.45 6.64
C THR A 41 3.38 -29.22 7.17
N ASN A 42 3.91 -28.00 6.99
CA ASN A 42 3.32 -26.80 7.56
C ASN A 42 2.24 -26.21 6.64
N PHE A 43 1.16 -25.71 7.24
CA PHE A 43 0.10 -24.94 6.58
C PHE A 43 0.66 -23.82 5.69
N VAL A 44 1.72 -23.14 6.14
CA VAL A 44 2.43 -22.08 5.40
C VAL A 44 2.99 -22.54 4.07
N TYR A 45 3.46 -23.79 3.98
CA TYR A 45 3.95 -24.37 2.73
C TYR A 45 2.82 -24.53 1.70
N TRP A 46 1.69 -25.11 2.11
CA TRP A 46 0.55 -25.30 1.23
C TRP A 46 -0.07 -23.99 0.77
N MET A 47 -0.17 -23.03 1.67
CA MET A 47 -0.63 -21.69 1.35
C MET A 47 0.32 -21.00 0.35
N GLY A 48 1.64 -21.14 0.54
CA GLY A 48 2.63 -20.62 -0.40
C GLY A 48 2.46 -21.23 -1.79
N ARG A 49 2.21 -22.55 -1.88
CA ARG A 49 2.01 -23.23 -3.16
C ARG A 49 0.78 -22.68 -3.94
N LEU A 50 -0.22 -22.19 -3.23
CA LEU A 50 -1.41 -21.59 -3.83
C LEU A 50 -1.18 -20.12 -4.22
N VAL A 51 -0.48 -19.36 -3.38
CA VAL A 51 -0.34 -17.89 -3.49
C VAL A 51 0.92 -17.48 -4.23
N ASP A 52 2.05 -18.19 -4.04
CA ASP A 52 3.34 -17.82 -4.61
C ASP A 52 3.37 -17.79 -6.16
N PRO A 53 2.64 -18.67 -6.90
CA PRO A 53 2.57 -18.58 -8.35
C PRO A 53 1.99 -17.24 -8.83
N TYR A 54 0.92 -16.78 -8.19
CA TYR A 54 0.31 -15.49 -8.50
C TYR A 54 1.25 -14.33 -8.15
N LEU A 55 1.85 -14.32 -6.95
CA LEU A 55 2.80 -13.29 -6.54
C LEU A 55 4.03 -13.24 -7.45
N SER A 56 4.45 -14.37 -8.00
CA SER A 56 5.60 -14.45 -8.90
C SER A 56 5.42 -13.68 -10.21
N LEU A 57 4.18 -13.49 -10.68
CA LEU A 57 3.86 -12.71 -11.89
C LEU A 57 4.26 -11.23 -11.73
N PHE A 58 4.25 -10.73 -10.49
CA PHE A 58 4.57 -9.33 -10.17
C PHE A 58 6.03 -9.13 -9.76
N LYS A 59 6.80 -10.20 -9.53
CA LYS A 59 8.23 -10.12 -9.20
C LYS A 59 9.04 -9.77 -10.44
N ARG A 60 9.29 -8.47 -10.67
CA ARG A 60 10.18 -7.98 -11.72
C ARG A 60 11.48 -7.44 -11.12
N LYS A 61 12.55 -7.47 -11.91
CA LYS A 61 13.78 -6.72 -11.59
C LYS A 61 13.41 -5.23 -11.54
N GLY A 62 13.42 -4.62 -10.34
CA GLY A 62 13.05 -3.22 -10.12
C GLY A 62 11.80 -3.00 -9.26
N SER A 63 11.07 -4.05 -8.86
CA SER A 63 9.97 -3.94 -7.90
C SER A 63 10.45 -3.78 -6.46
N THR A 64 11.76 -3.88 -6.22
CA THR A 64 12.38 -3.68 -4.91
C THR A 64 12.99 -2.28 -4.82
N ILE A 65 12.52 -1.48 -3.87
CA ILE A 65 13.14 -0.21 -3.50
C ILE A 65 13.91 -0.45 -2.20
N GLY A 66 15.24 -0.51 -2.32
CA GLY A 66 16.09 -0.90 -1.19
C GLY A 66 15.88 -2.36 -0.78
N ARG A 67 15.37 -2.58 0.43
CA ARG A 67 15.08 -3.93 0.98
C ARG A 67 13.60 -4.31 0.93
N LEU A 68 12.74 -3.39 0.48
CA LEU A 68 11.29 -3.60 0.43
C LEU A 68 10.88 -4.07 -0.96
N ASP A 69 10.16 -5.18 -1.01
CA ASP A 69 9.55 -5.73 -2.22
C ASP A 69 8.10 -5.24 -2.31
N PHE A 70 7.82 -4.42 -3.32
CA PHE A 70 6.48 -3.87 -3.59
C PHE A 70 5.63 -4.78 -4.49
N SER A 71 6.18 -5.89 -4.96
CA SER A 71 5.46 -6.85 -5.81
C SER A 71 4.16 -7.35 -5.18
N PRO A 72 4.10 -7.70 -3.87
CA PRO A 72 2.87 -8.18 -3.25
C PRO A 72 1.76 -7.12 -3.25
N LEU A 73 2.14 -5.83 -3.12
CA LEU A 73 1.17 -4.74 -3.11
C LEU A 73 0.55 -4.53 -4.50
N ALA A 74 1.36 -4.61 -5.55
CA ALA A 74 0.85 -4.56 -6.92
C ALA A 74 -0.08 -5.75 -7.20
N ALA A 75 0.27 -6.95 -6.73
CA ALA A 75 -0.56 -8.14 -6.86
C ALA A 75 -1.93 -7.96 -6.18
N VAL A 76 -1.95 -7.47 -4.93
CA VAL A 76 -3.19 -7.21 -4.19
C VAL A 76 -4.00 -6.09 -4.87
N GLY A 77 -3.34 -5.03 -5.35
CA GLY A 77 -4.01 -3.95 -6.07
C GLY A 77 -4.74 -4.41 -7.33
N VAL A 78 -4.14 -5.33 -8.10
CA VAL A 78 -4.77 -5.92 -9.28
C VAL A 78 -5.97 -6.78 -8.88
N LEU A 79 -5.85 -7.62 -7.84
CA LEU A 79 -6.99 -8.40 -7.34
C LEU A 79 -8.13 -7.51 -6.87
N TYR A 80 -7.83 -6.42 -6.18
CA TYR A 80 -8.84 -5.44 -5.74
C TYR A 80 -9.64 -4.88 -6.92
N ILE A 81 -8.98 -4.58 -8.05
CA ILE A 81 -9.67 -4.10 -9.25
C ILE A 81 -10.60 -5.17 -9.79
N PHE A 82 -10.14 -6.42 -9.93
CA PHE A 82 -10.97 -7.52 -10.41
C PHE A 82 -12.14 -7.81 -9.47
N GLU A 83 -11.89 -7.86 -8.17
CA GLU A 83 -12.93 -8.03 -7.14
C GLU A 83 -14.00 -6.93 -7.29
N GLY A 84 -13.59 -5.66 -7.34
CA GLY A 84 -14.51 -4.53 -7.48
C GLY A 84 -15.30 -4.53 -8.79
N VAL A 85 -14.70 -4.94 -9.91
CA VAL A 85 -15.40 -5.09 -11.19
C VAL A 85 -16.51 -6.14 -11.08
N PHE A 86 -16.21 -7.32 -10.51
CA PHE A 86 -17.21 -8.38 -10.31
C PHE A 86 -18.29 -7.97 -9.30
N GLU A 87 -17.92 -7.26 -8.25
CA GLU A 87 -18.86 -6.76 -7.24
C GLU A 87 -19.81 -5.72 -7.83
N ILE A 88 -19.31 -4.73 -8.59
CA ILE A 88 -20.14 -3.70 -9.23
C ILE A 88 -21.08 -4.34 -10.24
N TYR A 89 -20.58 -5.21 -11.13
CA TYR A 89 -21.43 -5.88 -12.09
C TYR A 89 -22.48 -6.79 -11.42
N GLY A 90 -22.08 -7.51 -10.38
CA GLY A 90 -22.98 -8.38 -9.63
C GLY A 90 -24.08 -7.63 -8.86
N THR A 91 -23.81 -6.37 -8.48
CA THR A 91 -24.76 -5.53 -7.72
C THR A 91 -25.69 -4.73 -8.63
N TYR A 92 -25.13 -4.15 -9.70
CA TYR A 92 -25.85 -3.18 -10.54
C TYR A 92 -26.22 -3.74 -11.93
N GLY A 93 -25.67 -4.88 -12.32
CA GLY A 93 -25.89 -5.49 -13.64
C GLY A 93 -25.23 -4.76 -14.81
N THR A 94 -24.51 -3.65 -14.53
CA THR A 94 -23.85 -2.82 -15.54
C THR A 94 -22.46 -2.43 -15.07
N LEU A 95 -21.54 -2.32 -16.02
CA LEU A 95 -20.20 -1.77 -15.81
C LEU A 95 -20.07 -0.50 -16.64
N THR A 96 -19.71 0.58 -15.98
CA THR A 96 -19.39 1.86 -16.63
C THR A 96 -17.89 2.08 -16.64
N LEU A 97 -17.38 2.80 -17.63
CA LEU A 97 -15.96 3.16 -17.68
C LEU A 97 -15.55 3.97 -16.44
N SER A 98 -16.44 4.84 -15.96
CA SER A 98 -16.22 5.61 -14.73
C SER A 98 -16.03 4.72 -13.50
N SER A 99 -16.77 3.62 -13.38
CA SER A 99 -16.62 2.64 -12.27
C SER A 99 -15.25 1.95 -12.31
N VAL A 100 -14.81 1.54 -13.50
CA VAL A 100 -13.49 0.90 -13.67
C VAL A 100 -12.36 1.88 -13.38
N LEU A 101 -12.46 3.12 -13.88
CA LEU A 101 -11.50 4.19 -13.58
C LEU A 101 -11.44 4.50 -12.09
N TYR A 102 -12.60 4.58 -11.42
CA TYR A 102 -12.68 4.75 -9.98
C TYR A 102 -11.89 3.65 -9.24
N LEU A 103 -12.14 2.39 -9.55
CA LEU A 103 -11.43 1.26 -8.95
C LEU A 103 -9.92 1.33 -9.17
N PHE A 104 -9.50 1.67 -10.39
CA PHE A 104 -8.09 1.81 -10.73
C PHE A 104 -7.40 2.91 -9.92
N ILE A 105 -8.01 4.10 -9.83
CA ILE A 105 -7.47 5.22 -9.06
C ILE A 105 -7.38 4.88 -7.58
N VAL A 106 -8.43 4.26 -7.02
CA VAL A 106 -8.46 3.83 -5.61
C VAL A 106 -7.41 2.75 -5.34
N ALA A 107 -7.24 1.78 -6.25
CA ALA A 107 -6.21 0.76 -6.11
C ALA A 107 -4.81 1.36 -6.13
N LEU A 108 -4.51 2.26 -7.08
CA LEU A 108 -3.23 2.95 -7.18
C LEU A 108 -2.91 3.75 -5.91
N TRP A 109 -3.92 4.41 -5.35
CA TRP A 109 -3.77 5.12 -4.09
C TRP A 109 -3.51 4.18 -2.92
N ASN A 110 -4.40 3.23 -2.66
CA ASN A 110 -4.34 2.38 -1.47
C ASN A 110 -3.15 1.42 -1.46
N TYR A 111 -2.81 0.81 -2.61
CA TYR A 111 -1.76 -0.20 -2.72
C TYR A 111 -0.46 0.33 -3.30
N GLY A 112 -0.42 1.58 -3.75
CA GLY A 112 0.76 2.26 -4.24
C GLY A 112 1.19 3.40 -3.32
N LEU A 113 0.59 4.57 -3.53
CA LEU A 113 1.06 5.83 -2.94
C LEU A 113 0.86 5.91 -1.42
N SER A 114 -0.27 5.46 -0.88
CA SER A 114 -0.58 5.52 0.56
C SER A 114 0.46 4.78 1.40
N ILE A 115 0.91 3.61 0.93
CA ILE A 115 1.90 2.80 1.65
C ILE A 115 3.25 3.50 1.70
N PHE A 116 3.63 4.21 0.63
CA PHE A 116 4.85 5.01 0.62
C PHE A 116 4.83 6.11 1.70
N PHE A 117 3.68 6.78 1.89
CA PHE A 117 3.51 7.75 2.97
C PHE A 117 3.63 7.11 4.36
N TRP A 118 3.05 5.92 4.56
CA TRP A 118 3.18 5.19 5.82
C TRP A 118 4.62 4.80 6.14
N ILE A 119 5.38 4.34 5.13
CA ILE A 119 6.80 4.03 5.29
C ILE A 119 7.59 5.27 5.70
N LEU A 120 7.36 6.41 5.03
CA LEU A 120 8.01 7.68 5.37
C LEU A 120 7.62 8.14 6.78
N PHE A 121 6.33 8.02 7.14
CA PHE A 121 5.85 8.39 8.47
C PHE A 121 6.55 7.58 9.56
N PHE A 122 6.58 6.25 9.45
CA PHE A 122 7.26 5.41 10.43
C PHE A 122 8.77 5.64 10.45
N ALA A 123 9.40 5.84 9.31
CA ALA A 123 10.83 6.16 9.23
C ALA A 123 11.15 7.46 9.98
N LEU A 124 10.33 8.51 9.83
CA LEU A 124 10.46 9.77 10.55
C LEU A 124 10.22 9.61 12.05
N VAL A 125 9.24 8.80 12.46
CA VAL A 125 8.99 8.48 13.87
C VAL A 125 10.20 7.78 14.49
N PHE A 126 10.78 6.77 13.83
CA PHE A 126 11.98 6.09 14.33
C PHE A 126 13.17 7.05 14.42
N ARG A 127 13.36 7.94 13.44
CA ARG A 127 14.40 8.94 13.46
C ARG A 127 14.20 9.95 14.61
N LEU A 128 12.95 10.34 14.86
CA LEU A 128 12.61 11.20 15.99
C LEU A 128 12.94 10.50 17.33
N ILE A 129 12.57 9.24 17.50
CA ILE A 129 12.91 8.42 18.68
C ILE A 129 14.43 8.34 18.84
N ALA A 130 15.17 8.11 17.74
CA ALA A 130 16.64 8.11 17.76
C ALA A 130 17.21 9.43 18.29
N SER A 131 16.63 10.58 17.91
CA SER A 131 17.09 11.92 18.34
C SER A 131 16.90 12.19 19.84
N TYR A 132 15.99 11.45 20.51
CA TYR A 132 15.74 11.51 21.95
C TYR A 132 16.46 10.42 22.74
N SER A 133 16.96 9.38 22.06
CA SER A 133 17.64 8.26 22.74
C SER A 133 18.99 8.68 23.31
N ARG A 134 19.24 8.34 24.57
CA ARG A 134 20.54 8.53 25.25
C ARG A 134 21.50 7.37 25.03
N ASP A 135 20.96 6.18 24.74
CA ASP A 135 21.74 4.95 24.50
C ASP A 135 22.28 4.94 23.06
N PRO A 136 23.62 4.90 22.86
CA PRO A 136 24.23 4.91 21.54
C PRO A 136 23.81 3.74 20.65
N ALA A 137 23.64 2.54 21.21
CA ALA A 137 23.27 1.34 20.47
C ALA A 137 21.83 1.44 19.92
N ARG A 138 20.88 1.85 20.77
CA ARG A 138 19.49 2.08 20.36
C ARG A 138 19.38 3.23 19.35
N ARG A 139 20.14 4.29 19.58
CA ARG A 139 20.20 5.44 18.65
C ARG A 139 20.63 5.00 17.26
N ALA A 140 21.70 4.20 17.14
CA ALA A 140 22.18 3.70 15.86
C ALA A 140 21.17 2.80 15.16
N ALA A 141 20.50 1.89 15.92
CA ALA A 141 19.48 1.01 15.38
C ALA A 141 18.26 1.77 14.80
N TYR A 142 17.71 2.72 15.57
CA TYR A 142 16.59 3.55 15.12
C TYR A 142 16.97 4.48 13.96
N TRP A 143 18.20 4.99 13.96
CA TRP A 143 18.73 5.80 12.88
C TRP A 143 18.81 5.03 11.57
N GLN A 144 19.28 3.80 11.62
CA GLN A 144 19.34 2.93 10.43
C GLN A 144 17.96 2.67 9.82
N ILE A 145 16.93 2.47 10.65
CA ILE A 145 15.54 2.32 10.19
C ILE A 145 15.03 3.65 9.61
N GLY A 146 15.34 4.77 10.26
CA GLY A 146 14.90 6.11 9.87
C GLY A 146 15.61 6.69 8.65
N SER A 147 16.68 6.05 8.14
CA SER A 147 17.47 6.54 7.00
C SER A 147 16.68 6.65 5.69
N SER A 148 15.58 5.88 5.55
CA SER A 148 14.67 6.01 4.41
C SER A 148 14.03 7.39 4.28
N ALA A 149 13.98 8.16 5.37
CA ALA A 149 13.43 9.53 5.40
C ALA A 149 14.49 10.64 5.26
N ASP A 150 15.76 10.28 5.01
CA ASP A 150 16.86 11.26 4.90
C ASP A 150 16.58 12.32 3.82
N SER A 151 16.03 11.91 2.69
CA SER A 151 15.69 12.81 1.59
C SER A 151 14.70 13.90 2.02
N VAL A 152 13.68 13.53 2.82
CA VAL A 152 12.66 14.48 3.30
C VAL A 152 13.26 15.44 4.34
N VAL A 153 14.06 14.92 5.26
CA VAL A 153 14.70 15.74 6.29
C VAL A 153 15.72 16.71 5.67
N ASN A 154 16.52 16.25 4.70
CA ASN A 154 17.47 17.09 3.97
C ASN A 154 16.74 18.16 3.15
N PHE A 155 15.60 17.83 2.55
CA PHE A 155 14.74 18.79 1.87
C PHE A 155 14.29 19.90 2.83
N VAL A 156 13.77 19.55 4.01
CA VAL A 156 13.38 20.53 5.03
C VAL A 156 14.57 21.37 5.49
N GLN A 157 15.74 20.78 5.71
CA GLN A 157 16.95 21.50 6.09
C GLN A 157 17.43 22.45 4.98
N SER A 158 17.20 22.12 3.70
CA SER A 158 17.59 22.99 2.59
C SER A 158 16.86 24.33 2.58
N PHE A 159 15.63 24.39 3.11
CA PHE A 159 14.91 25.66 3.28
C PHE A 159 15.47 26.52 4.44
N ALA A 160 16.11 25.88 5.41
CA ALA A 160 16.66 26.56 6.58
C ALA A 160 18.12 27.00 6.39
N ARG A 161 18.56 27.27 5.15
CA ARG A 161 19.98 27.58 4.78
C ARG A 161 20.68 28.65 5.65
N ARG A 162 19.93 29.59 6.19
CA ARG A 162 20.52 30.69 7.01
C ARG A 162 20.69 30.34 8.49
N ARG A 163 19.93 29.36 9.01
CA ARG A 163 20.04 28.87 10.40
C ARG A 163 19.77 27.37 10.38
N PRO A 164 20.78 26.50 10.50
CA PRO A 164 20.58 25.07 10.51
C PRO A 164 19.62 24.68 11.65
N LEU A 165 18.55 24.01 11.30
CA LEU A 165 17.58 23.50 12.28
C LEU A 165 18.25 22.41 13.12
N SER A 166 17.90 22.38 14.42
CA SER A 166 18.27 21.22 15.23
C SER A 166 17.63 19.97 14.60
N GLU A 167 18.30 18.83 14.74
CA GLU A 167 17.82 17.58 14.18
C GLU A 167 16.41 17.24 14.63
N LYS A 168 16.07 17.46 15.90
CA LYS A 168 14.74 17.29 16.46
C LYS A 168 13.70 18.16 15.75
N ALA A 169 14.03 19.44 15.56
CA ALA A 169 13.12 20.37 14.88
C ALA A 169 12.93 19.97 13.40
N ALA A 170 13.99 19.57 12.70
CA ALA A 170 13.88 19.10 11.33
C ALA A 170 13.01 17.84 11.21
N CYS A 171 13.13 16.87 12.13
CA CYS A 171 12.27 15.67 12.16
C CYS A 171 10.82 16.02 12.42
N TRP A 172 10.52 16.93 13.38
CA TRP A 172 9.15 17.36 13.66
C TRP A 172 8.50 18.07 12.47
N ILE A 173 9.22 18.99 11.83
CA ILE A 173 8.74 19.71 10.64
C ILE A 173 8.52 18.72 9.48
N SER A 174 9.46 17.80 9.26
CA SER A 174 9.31 16.76 8.21
C SER A 174 8.10 15.88 8.44
N LEU A 175 7.86 15.49 9.69
CA LEU A 175 6.70 14.66 10.06
C LEU A 175 5.39 15.43 9.84
N ALA A 176 5.32 16.69 10.28
CA ALA A 176 4.15 17.54 10.03
C ALA A 176 3.91 17.73 8.53
N LEU A 177 4.96 17.94 7.74
CA LEU A 177 4.88 18.11 6.29
C LEU A 177 4.35 16.84 5.61
N VAL A 178 4.85 15.65 5.97
CA VAL A 178 4.37 14.37 5.42
C VAL A 178 2.90 14.15 5.74
N VAL A 179 2.48 14.43 6.99
CA VAL A 179 1.08 14.30 7.42
C VAL A 179 0.17 15.27 6.65
N VAL A 180 0.55 16.55 6.57
CA VAL A 180 -0.21 17.56 5.83
C VAL A 180 -0.33 17.16 4.35
N PHE A 181 0.77 16.72 3.74
CA PHE A 181 0.78 16.32 2.34
C PHE A 181 -0.06 15.07 2.09
N TYR A 182 -0.07 14.12 3.02
CA TYR A 182 -0.97 12.95 2.96
C TYR A 182 -2.44 13.36 2.96
N PHE A 183 -2.86 14.22 3.89
CA PHE A 183 -4.26 14.67 3.93
C PHE A 183 -4.63 15.55 2.73
N MET A 184 -3.73 16.38 2.26
CA MET A 184 -3.93 17.18 1.05
C MET A 184 -4.14 16.29 -0.18
N THR A 185 -3.30 15.26 -0.37
CA THR A 185 -3.45 14.32 -1.47
C THR A 185 -4.72 13.49 -1.35
N GLN A 186 -5.11 13.11 -0.13
CA GLN A 186 -6.37 12.41 0.14
C GLN A 186 -7.59 13.27 -0.23
N TYR A 187 -7.57 14.56 0.11
CA TYR A 187 -8.62 15.51 -0.24
C TYR A 187 -8.72 15.71 -1.76
N LEU A 188 -7.58 15.91 -2.43
CA LEU A 188 -7.53 16.05 -3.89
C LEU A 188 -8.01 14.77 -4.61
N LEU A 189 -7.66 13.62 -4.08
CA LEU A 189 -8.15 12.35 -4.60
C LEU A 189 -9.67 12.25 -4.47
N GLY A 190 -10.23 12.60 -3.31
CA GLY A 190 -11.69 12.63 -3.10
C GLY A 190 -12.41 13.55 -4.09
N ALA A 191 -11.84 14.75 -4.35
CA ALA A 191 -12.37 15.67 -5.34
C ALA A 191 -12.30 15.07 -6.76
N LEU A 192 -11.19 14.46 -7.14
CA LEU A 192 -11.00 13.80 -8.44
C LEU A 192 -12.01 12.66 -8.63
N LEU A 193 -12.17 11.80 -7.62
CA LEU A 193 -13.14 10.71 -7.66
C LEU A 193 -14.57 11.23 -7.78
N GLY A 194 -14.91 12.35 -7.11
CA GLY A 194 -16.21 13.02 -7.25
C GLY A 194 -16.47 13.54 -8.67
N VAL A 195 -15.44 13.90 -9.43
CA VAL A 195 -15.57 14.26 -10.86
C VAL A 195 -15.75 13.00 -11.69
N VAL A 196 -14.92 11.97 -11.49
CA VAL A 196 -14.97 10.70 -12.26
C VAL A 196 -16.35 10.04 -12.15
N THR A 197 -16.97 10.05 -10.98
CA THR A 197 -18.30 9.45 -10.77
C THR A 197 -19.45 10.22 -11.41
N ARG A 198 -19.24 11.49 -11.81
CA ARG A 198 -20.24 12.32 -12.49
C ARG A 198 -20.21 12.22 -14.00
N ILE A 199 -19.19 11.58 -14.56
CA ILE A 199 -19.06 11.43 -16.01
C ILE A 199 -20.00 10.29 -16.44
N PRO A 200 -21.07 10.57 -17.20
CA PRO A 200 -21.97 9.53 -17.71
C PRO A 200 -21.28 8.86 -18.92
N PHE A 201 -20.79 7.62 -18.74
CA PHE A 201 -20.35 6.79 -19.86
C PHE A 201 -21.00 5.42 -19.76
#